data_9f8f49ca835926b36fc79af0cc3c9318
#
_entry.id   9f8f49ca835926b36fc79af0cc3c9318
#
_cell.length_a   1.000
_cell.length_b   1.000
_cell.length_c   1.000
_cell.angle_alpha   90.00
_cell.angle_beta   90.00
_cell.angle_gamma   90.00
#
_symmetry.space_group_name_H-M   'P 1'
#
loop_
_entity.id
_entity.type
_entity.pdbx_description
1 polymer ?
#
loop_
_entity_poly.entity_id
_entity_poly.type
_entity_poly.pdbx_seq_one_letter_code
_entity_poly.pdbx_strand_id
1 'polypeptide(L)'
;MGRQMAMTRREILAGMAAAGLVAAQDGPRTPRPRTPPKPRTTPIVCLYSQHLIKVEYEAVGMILRDLGFDGCDLAVVPGSHIPPEHLEPDLMRGIEAISGVGLEVPIISTSVTSANDPNGRQILGIAGFMGIPLFRPGYWKYGNAPNRQIRLAEVQREILGLASIARAYNIATALHNSSGDCVGAGLSDLNGILRTIDPRWVGYDFDPGFATETAGVEGAGGLMGLAMPKLKAVTVRDFNWSKDSPDARKATPCPLGEGLVDWHAFFAALARARFVGPITIQVWYETKDELNAFRHDLAFVRKQVAAAYTAA
;
A
#
# COMPACT_ATOMS: atom_id res chain seq x y z
N MET A 1 -17.15 32.89 12.35
CA MET A 1 -17.46 31.89 11.30
C MET A 1 -16.49 32.10 10.16
N GLY A 2 -15.31 31.48 10.20
CA GLY A 2 -14.28 31.55 9.17
C GLY A 2 -14.51 30.45 8.14
N ARG A 3 -14.83 30.82 6.90
CA ARG A 3 -14.83 29.89 5.77
C ARG A 3 -13.37 29.46 5.53
N GLN A 4 -13.02 28.22 5.86
CA GLN A 4 -11.84 27.57 5.28
C GLN A 4 -12.10 27.39 3.79
N MET A 5 -11.43 28.21 2.97
CA MET A 5 -11.45 28.05 1.51
C MET A 5 -10.62 26.82 1.18
N ALA A 6 -11.26 25.82 0.59
CA ALA A 6 -10.58 24.66 0.03
C ALA A 6 -9.68 25.13 -1.13
N MET A 7 -8.36 24.96 -0.99
CA MET A 7 -7.41 25.26 -2.07
C MET A 7 -7.62 24.30 -3.24
N THR A 8 -7.73 24.85 -4.44
CA THR A 8 -7.79 24.06 -5.67
C THR A 8 -6.39 23.57 -6.05
N ARG A 9 -6.33 22.48 -6.86
CA ARG A 9 -5.07 21.96 -7.42
C ARG A 9 -4.18 23.03 -8.06
N ARG A 10 -4.78 24.03 -8.70
CA ARG A 10 -4.09 25.15 -9.35
C ARG A 10 -3.45 26.10 -8.32
N GLU A 11 -4.08 26.29 -7.17
CA GLU A 11 -3.58 27.11 -6.07
C GLU A 11 -2.44 26.43 -5.31
N ILE A 12 -2.48 25.10 -5.17
CA ILE A 12 -1.38 24.31 -4.62
C ILE A 12 -0.15 24.41 -5.53
N LEU A 13 -0.30 24.26 -6.84
CA LEU A 13 0.78 24.37 -7.82
C LEU A 13 1.31 25.81 -7.94
N ALA A 14 0.46 26.83 -7.81
CA ALA A 14 0.88 28.24 -7.83
C ALA A 14 1.63 28.66 -6.56
N GLY A 15 1.27 28.11 -5.40
CA GLY A 15 1.99 28.33 -4.13
C GLY A 15 3.40 27.75 -4.13
N MET A 16 3.64 26.69 -4.89
CA MET A 16 4.94 26.00 -4.98
C MET A 16 5.97 26.76 -5.84
N ALA A 17 5.52 27.58 -6.80
CA ALA A 17 6.41 28.41 -7.63
C ALA A 17 7.08 29.56 -6.84
N ALA A 18 6.61 29.85 -5.62
CA ALA A 18 7.14 30.94 -4.79
C ALA A 18 8.11 30.48 -3.68
N ALA A 19 8.24 29.15 -3.43
CA ALA A 19 9.19 28.60 -2.47
C ALA A 19 10.52 28.29 -3.17
N GLY A 20 11.47 29.24 -3.10
CA GLY A 20 12.80 29.12 -3.72
C GLY A 20 13.52 27.83 -3.28
N LEU A 21 13.95 27.04 -4.26
CA LEU A 21 14.85 25.89 -4.10
C LEU A 21 16.21 26.37 -3.54
N VAL A 22 16.48 26.06 -2.28
CA VAL A 22 17.84 26.12 -1.74
C VAL A 22 18.53 24.81 -2.13
N ALA A 23 19.41 24.86 -3.11
CA ALA A 23 20.26 23.74 -3.49
C ALA A 23 21.16 23.35 -2.32
N ALA A 24 20.98 22.18 -1.76
CA ALA A 24 21.87 21.60 -0.76
C ALA A 24 23.14 21.08 -1.45
N GLN A 25 24.31 21.51 -0.95
CA GLN A 25 25.63 21.07 -1.44
C GLN A 25 25.89 19.60 -1.09
N ASP A 26 26.28 18.82 -2.09
CA ASP A 26 26.60 17.39 -1.96
C ASP A 26 27.96 17.17 -1.25
N GLY A 27 27.91 16.69 -0.01
CA GLY A 27 29.02 16.05 0.67
C GLY A 27 28.65 14.59 1.00
N PRO A 28 29.61 13.68 1.27
CA PRO A 28 29.32 12.28 1.60
C PRO A 28 28.46 12.20 2.86
N ARG A 29 27.22 11.79 2.71
CA ARG A 29 26.24 11.69 3.80
C ARG A 29 26.45 10.41 4.59
N THR A 30 26.78 10.53 5.87
CA THR A 30 26.75 9.41 6.80
C THR A 30 25.31 8.95 7.06
N PRO A 31 25.01 7.63 7.13
CA PRO A 31 23.69 7.13 7.47
C PRO A 31 23.22 7.72 8.80
N ARG A 32 22.04 8.31 8.83
CA ARG A 32 21.45 8.83 10.07
C ARG A 32 21.15 7.65 11.01
N PRO A 33 21.53 7.73 12.30
CA PRO A 33 21.10 6.75 13.29
C PRO A 33 19.57 6.72 13.32
N ARG A 34 18.98 5.53 13.15
CA ARG A 34 17.54 5.35 13.26
C ARG A 34 17.09 5.62 14.69
N THR A 35 16.29 6.64 14.89
CA THR A 35 15.48 6.75 16.10
C THR A 35 14.43 5.64 16.02
N PRO A 36 14.32 4.75 17.02
CA PRO A 36 13.27 3.76 17.02
C PRO A 36 11.91 4.46 16.87
N PRO A 37 11.00 3.97 16.01
CA PRO A 37 9.67 4.56 15.89
C PRO A 37 9.01 4.55 17.28
N LYS A 38 8.33 5.63 17.61
CA LYS A 38 7.53 5.69 18.87
C LYS A 38 6.52 4.54 18.86
N PRO A 39 6.33 3.87 20.01
CA PRO A 39 5.28 2.85 20.13
C PRO A 39 3.94 3.43 19.67
N ARG A 40 3.31 2.75 18.72
CA ARG A 40 2.02 3.17 18.17
C ARG A 40 0.90 2.39 18.84
N THR A 41 -0.20 3.07 19.04
CA THR A 41 -1.45 2.46 19.52
C THR A 41 -2.49 2.32 18.41
N THR A 42 -2.27 3.00 17.28
CA THR A 42 -3.15 2.98 16.11
C THR A 42 -2.34 2.80 14.82
N PRO A 43 -2.95 2.26 13.76
CA PRO A 43 -2.36 2.20 12.43
C PRO A 43 -2.01 3.59 11.88
N ILE A 44 -1.02 3.65 10.99
CA ILE A 44 -0.74 4.84 10.18
C ILE A 44 -1.53 4.76 8.88
N VAL A 45 -2.04 5.89 8.41
CA VAL A 45 -2.84 5.95 7.19
C VAL A 45 -2.03 6.59 6.08
N CYS A 46 -1.83 5.85 5.01
CA CYS A 46 -1.04 6.21 3.84
C CYS A 46 -1.94 6.36 2.60
N LEU A 47 -1.52 7.20 1.66
CA LEU A 47 -2.04 7.19 0.31
C LEU A 47 -1.05 6.47 -0.61
N TYR A 48 -1.55 5.71 -1.57
CA TYR A 48 -0.75 5.13 -2.66
C TYR A 48 -0.30 6.23 -3.61
N SER A 49 1.00 6.43 -3.79
CA SER A 49 1.55 7.59 -4.51
C SER A 49 1.18 7.64 -5.99
N GLN A 50 0.81 6.51 -6.60
CA GLN A 50 0.36 6.45 -7.99
C GLN A 50 -0.85 7.35 -8.29
N HIS A 51 -1.66 7.66 -7.28
CA HIS A 51 -2.77 8.60 -7.42
C HIS A 51 -2.32 10.06 -7.60
N LEU A 52 -1.06 10.36 -7.32
CA LEU A 52 -0.45 11.68 -7.47
C LEU A 52 0.54 11.76 -8.65
N ILE A 53 0.48 10.82 -9.59
CA ILE A 53 1.44 10.68 -10.70
C ILE A 53 1.58 11.94 -11.58
N LYS A 54 0.63 12.83 -11.52
CA LYS A 54 0.63 14.07 -12.32
C LYS A 54 1.40 15.24 -11.65
N VAL A 55 1.94 15.03 -10.47
CA VAL A 55 2.76 16.02 -9.75
C VAL A 55 4.16 15.45 -9.56
N GLU A 56 5.15 16.34 -9.47
CA GLU A 56 6.53 15.92 -9.20
C GLU A 56 6.65 15.23 -7.85
N TYR A 57 7.51 14.24 -7.73
CA TYR A 57 7.58 13.43 -6.51
C TYR A 57 8.00 14.23 -5.27
N GLU A 58 8.74 15.34 -5.44
CA GLU A 58 9.07 16.27 -4.36
C GLU A 58 7.84 16.95 -3.77
N ALA A 59 6.78 17.10 -4.58
CA ALA A 59 5.53 17.70 -4.14
C ALA A 59 4.60 16.69 -3.44
N VAL A 60 4.78 15.39 -3.68
CA VAL A 60 3.93 14.34 -3.12
C VAL A 60 3.87 14.45 -1.59
N GLY A 61 5.02 14.57 -0.92
CA GLY A 61 5.08 14.68 0.54
C GLY A 61 4.30 15.88 1.08
N MET A 62 4.44 17.06 0.46
CA MET A 62 3.71 18.28 0.88
C MET A 62 2.21 18.11 0.73
N ILE A 63 1.75 17.57 -0.40
CA ILE A 63 0.32 17.33 -0.65
C ILE A 63 -0.25 16.35 0.38
N LEU A 64 0.44 15.25 0.66
CA LEU A 64 -0.01 14.25 1.63
C LEU A 64 -0.08 14.83 3.05
N ARG A 65 0.91 15.62 3.46
CA ARG A 65 0.91 16.32 4.74
C ARG A 65 -0.26 17.29 4.85
N ASP A 66 -0.51 18.11 3.83
CA ASP A 66 -1.56 19.11 3.81
C ASP A 66 -2.97 18.48 3.77
N LEU A 67 -3.09 17.26 3.21
CA LEU A 67 -4.29 16.44 3.28
C LEU A 67 -4.48 15.78 4.65
N GLY A 68 -3.41 15.66 5.46
CA GLY A 68 -3.44 15.06 6.79
C GLY A 68 -3.15 13.55 6.84
N PHE A 69 -2.48 12.99 5.83
CA PHE A 69 -1.97 11.61 5.87
C PHE A 69 -0.81 11.47 6.85
N ASP A 70 -0.58 10.26 7.36
CA ASP A 70 0.58 9.95 8.22
C ASP A 70 1.79 9.51 7.40
N GLY A 71 1.55 9.02 6.18
CA GLY A 71 2.61 8.49 5.34
C GLY A 71 2.20 8.26 3.89
N CYS A 72 3.11 7.64 3.17
CA CYS A 72 2.98 7.31 1.76
C CYS A 72 3.31 5.83 1.52
N ASP A 73 2.47 5.15 0.77
CA ASP A 73 2.80 3.89 0.09
C ASP A 73 3.44 4.27 -1.25
N LEU A 74 4.77 4.19 -1.30
CA LEU A 74 5.53 4.71 -2.44
C LEU A 74 5.59 3.70 -3.58
N ALA A 75 5.03 4.08 -4.73
CA ALA A 75 5.04 3.27 -5.94
C ALA A 75 6.41 3.27 -6.62
N VAL A 76 6.98 2.08 -6.83
CA VAL A 76 8.20 1.81 -7.59
C VAL A 76 7.85 0.78 -8.66
N VAL A 77 7.03 1.21 -9.60
CA VAL A 77 6.48 0.38 -10.68
C VAL A 77 6.64 1.09 -12.03
N PRO A 78 6.59 0.39 -13.16
CA PRO A 78 6.58 1.05 -14.46
C PRO A 78 5.50 2.13 -14.56
N GLY A 79 5.87 3.31 -15.03
CA GLY A 79 4.97 4.46 -15.15
C GLY A 79 4.61 5.17 -13.84
N SER A 80 5.31 4.88 -12.72
CA SER A 80 5.23 5.68 -11.49
C SER A 80 6.21 6.85 -11.51
N HIS A 81 6.21 7.66 -10.44
CA HIS A 81 7.20 8.71 -10.24
C HIS A 81 8.64 8.19 -10.21
N ILE A 82 8.82 6.97 -9.73
CA ILE A 82 10.11 6.31 -9.58
C ILE A 82 10.01 4.96 -10.33
N PRO A 83 10.14 5.00 -11.67
CA PRO A 83 10.10 3.77 -12.45
C PRO A 83 11.36 2.94 -12.19
N PRO A 84 11.27 1.59 -12.26
CA PRO A 84 12.39 0.71 -11.98
C PRO A 84 13.63 0.93 -12.85
N GLU A 85 13.50 1.62 -13.97
CA GLU A 85 14.57 1.97 -14.90
C GLU A 85 15.42 3.16 -14.42
N HIS A 86 14.90 3.97 -13.46
CA HIS A 86 15.54 5.19 -12.98
C HIS A 86 15.62 5.23 -11.44
N LEU A 87 16.12 4.17 -10.83
CA LEU A 87 16.11 4.01 -9.38
C LEU A 87 17.07 4.97 -8.64
N GLU A 88 18.24 5.20 -9.20
CA GLU A 88 19.21 6.11 -8.60
C GLU A 88 19.36 7.39 -9.45
N PRO A 89 19.23 8.56 -8.84
CA PRO A 89 19.06 8.83 -7.38
C PRO A 89 17.59 8.92 -6.94
N ASP A 90 16.61 8.66 -7.81
CA ASP A 90 15.22 9.11 -7.64
C ASP A 90 14.50 8.40 -6.47
N LEU A 91 14.76 7.11 -6.22
CA LEU A 91 14.14 6.41 -5.10
C LEU A 91 14.57 7.00 -3.74
N MET A 92 15.86 7.32 -3.60
CA MET A 92 16.35 7.96 -2.36
C MET A 92 15.76 9.35 -2.19
N ARG A 93 15.77 10.17 -3.25
CA ARG A 93 15.19 11.52 -3.24
C ARG A 93 13.70 11.51 -2.93
N GLY A 94 12.94 10.59 -3.54
CA GLY A 94 11.51 10.45 -3.27
C GLY A 94 11.23 10.09 -1.81
N ILE A 95 11.96 9.15 -1.22
CA ILE A 95 11.84 8.81 0.20
C ILE A 95 12.24 10.00 1.08
N GLU A 96 13.34 10.69 0.77
CA GLU A 96 13.80 11.87 1.52
C GLU A 96 12.81 13.02 1.44
N ALA A 97 12.22 13.29 0.27
CA ALA A 97 11.23 14.35 0.07
C ALA A 97 9.97 14.12 0.94
N ILE A 98 9.48 12.88 0.99
CA ILE A 98 8.33 12.51 1.83
C ILE A 98 8.69 12.58 3.31
N SER A 99 9.83 12.00 3.70
CA SER A 99 10.28 11.97 5.11
C SER A 99 10.66 13.36 5.62
N GLY A 100 11.19 14.21 4.75
CA GLY A 100 11.62 15.58 5.07
C GLY A 100 10.48 16.51 5.51
N VAL A 101 9.24 16.19 5.14
CA VAL A 101 8.04 16.90 5.60
C VAL A 101 7.37 16.26 6.81
N GLY A 102 8.01 15.25 7.43
CA GLY A 102 7.55 14.60 8.66
C GLY A 102 6.61 13.41 8.43
N LEU A 103 6.46 12.93 7.19
CA LEU A 103 5.67 11.76 6.85
C LEU A 103 6.53 10.49 6.84
N GLU A 104 5.88 9.33 6.95
CA GLU A 104 6.55 8.03 6.86
C GLU A 104 6.39 7.40 5.48
N VAL A 105 7.37 6.59 5.09
CA VAL A 105 7.26 5.65 3.97
C VAL A 105 7.36 4.23 4.54
N PRO A 106 6.26 3.67 5.07
CA PRO A 106 6.31 2.37 5.75
C PRO A 106 6.34 1.20 4.78
N ILE A 107 5.98 1.41 3.53
CA ILE A 107 5.90 0.39 2.50
C ILE A 107 6.23 0.99 1.13
N ILE A 108 6.93 0.23 0.30
CA ILE A 108 7.06 0.46 -1.14
C ILE A 108 6.27 -0.59 -1.91
N SER A 109 5.59 -0.17 -2.96
CA SER A 109 4.84 -1.06 -3.85
C SER A 109 5.60 -1.25 -5.15
N THR A 110 5.86 -2.50 -5.53
CA THR A 110 6.70 -2.85 -6.68
C THR A 110 5.99 -3.80 -7.65
N SER A 111 6.55 -3.97 -8.85
CA SER A 111 6.16 -5.03 -9.79
C SER A 111 7.04 -6.28 -9.67
N VAL A 112 8.00 -6.31 -8.75
CA VAL A 112 8.94 -7.41 -8.56
C VAL A 112 8.22 -8.67 -8.11
N THR A 113 8.37 -9.77 -8.85
CA THR A 113 7.78 -11.08 -8.52
C THR A 113 8.83 -12.20 -8.38
N SER A 114 10.09 -11.91 -8.67
CA SER A 114 11.15 -12.90 -8.64
C SER A 114 12.44 -12.34 -8.05
N ALA A 115 13.19 -13.20 -7.39
CA ALA A 115 14.55 -12.90 -6.94
C ALA A 115 15.53 -12.62 -8.10
N ASN A 116 15.16 -13.02 -9.30
CA ASN A 116 15.93 -12.80 -10.54
C ASN A 116 15.54 -11.52 -11.28
N ASP A 117 14.61 -10.75 -10.74
CA ASP A 117 14.26 -9.43 -11.29
C ASP A 117 15.52 -8.54 -11.29
N PRO A 118 15.89 -7.94 -12.44
CA PRO A 118 17.12 -7.18 -12.56
C PRO A 118 17.18 -5.97 -11.62
N ASN A 119 16.04 -5.36 -11.33
CA ASN A 119 15.92 -4.19 -10.47
C ASN A 119 15.59 -4.55 -9.01
N GLY A 120 15.09 -5.76 -8.77
CA GLY A 120 14.58 -6.17 -7.45
C GLY A 120 15.60 -6.02 -6.33
N ARG A 121 16.86 -6.44 -6.56
CA ARG A 121 17.93 -6.28 -5.55
C ARG A 121 18.29 -4.83 -5.29
N GLN A 122 18.31 -3.99 -6.32
CA GLN A 122 18.63 -2.57 -6.19
C GLN A 122 17.50 -1.84 -5.45
N ILE A 123 16.24 -2.08 -5.82
CA ILE A 123 15.07 -1.53 -5.12
C ILE A 123 15.12 -1.87 -3.63
N LEU A 124 15.25 -3.16 -3.31
CA LEU A 124 15.29 -3.62 -1.91
C LEU A 124 16.53 -3.16 -1.17
N GLY A 125 17.69 -3.06 -1.85
CA GLY A 125 18.92 -2.52 -1.27
C GLY A 125 18.77 -1.06 -0.85
N ILE A 126 18.26 -0.20 -1.75
CA ILE A 126 18.00 1.22 -1.46
C ILE A 126 16.94 1.35 -0.37
N ALA A 127 15.81 0.66 -0.49
CA ALA A 127 14.73 0.70 0.48
C ALA A 127 15.21 0.26 1.89
N GLY A 128 15.98 -0.82 1.98
CA GLY A 128 16.56 -1.28 3.24
C GLY A 128 17.55 -0.29 3.84
N PHE A 129 18.43 0.31 3.02
CA PHE A 129 19.34 1.38 3.44
C PHE A 129 18.58 2.59 3.99
N MET A 130 17.51 3.00 3.30
CA MET A 130 16.63 4.10 3.71
C MET A 130 15.70 3.72 4.87
N GLY A 131 15.69 2.46 5.26
CA GLY A 131 14.97 1.99 6.42
C GLY A 131 13.51 1.67 6.22
N ILE A 132 13.09 1.45 4.99
CA ILE A 132 11.73 1.01 4.70
C ILE A 132 11.50 -0.41 5.25
N PRO A 133 10.47 -0.64 6.08
CA PRO A 133 10.28 -1.93 6.72
C PRO A 133 9.55 -2.96 5.85
N LEU A 134 8.73 -2.52 4.90
CA LEU A 134 7.87 -3.40 4.11
C LEU A 134 8.00 -3.13 2.61
N PHE A 135 7.86 -4.20 1.82
CA PHE A 135 7.58 -4.04 0.40
C PHE A 135 6.43 -4.93 -0.04
N ARG A 136 5.63 -4.42 -0.97
CA ARG A 136 4.60 -5.16 -1.69
C ARG A 136 5.19 -5.61 -3.02
N PRO A 137 5.28 -6.92 -3.29
CA PRO A 137 5.67 -7.44 -4.60
C PRO A 137 4.54 -7.28 -5.63
N GLY A 138 4.84 -7.56 -6.89
CA GLY A 138 3.84 -7.71 -7.93
C GLY A 138 2.95 -8.95 -7.74
N TYR A 139 2.00 -9.13 -8.66
CA TYR A 139 1.07 -10.25 -8.63
C TYR A 139 1.55 -11.43 -9.47
N TRP A 140 1.35 -12.62 -8.94
CA TRP A 140 1.53 -13.86 -9.70
C TRP A 140 0.19 -14.28 -10.31
N LYS A 141 0.20 -14.51 -11.62
CA LYS A 141 -0.98 -15.01 -12.33
C LYS A 141 -0.88 -16.52 -12.53
N TYR A 142 -2.05 -17.17 -12.58
CA TYR A 142 -2.10 -18.57 -13.05
C TYR A 142 -1.82 -18.64 -14.54
N GLY A 143 -2.38 -17.70 -15.31
CA GLY A 143 -2.21 -17.63 -16.76
C GLY A 143 -2.60 -18.96 -17.43
N ASN A 144 -1.87 -19.33 -18.48
CA ASN A 144 -2.08 -20.57 -19.21
C ASN A 144 -1.29 -21.77 -18.62
N ALA A 145 -1.02 -21.76 -17.31
CA ALA A 145 -0.30 -22.86 -16.67
C ALA A 145 -1.05 -24.18 -16.86
N PRO A 146 -0.41 -25.24 -17.35
CA PRO A 146 -1.07 -26.50 -17.67
C PRO A 146 -1.57 -27.21 -16.41
N ASN A 147 -1.01 -26.90 -15.25
CA ASN A 147 -1.37 -27.46 -13.97
C ASN A 147 -1.23 -26.40 -12.86
N ARG A 148 -2.33 -26.16 -12.14
CA ARG A 148 -2.40 -25.22 -11.02
C ARG A 148 -1.36 -25.53 -9.92
N GLN A 149 -1.16 -26.82 -9.59
CA GLN A 149 -0.24 -27.21 -8.53
C GLN A 149 1.23 -26.92 -8.92
N ILE A 150 1.58 -27.16 -10.19
CA ILE A 150 2.92 -26.80 -10.71
C ILE A 150 3.12 -25.30 -10.58
N ARG A 151 2.14 -24.48 -11.01
CA ARG A 151 2.24 -23.03 -10.89
C ARG A 151 2.39 -22.55 -9.45
N LEU A 152 1.64 -23.13 -8.51
CA LEU A 152 1.76 -22.81 -7.09
C LEU A 152 3.14 -23.16 -6.52
N ALA A 153 3.72 -24.29 -6.95
CA ALA A 153 5.10 -24.65 -6.55
C ALA A 153 6.15 -23.69 -7.12
N GLU A 154 5.95 -23.17 -8.33
CA GLU A 154 6.78 -22.11 -8.91
C GLU A 154 6.66 -20.81 -8.11
N VAL A 155 5.44 -20.35 -7.86
CA VAL A 155 5.16 -19.15 -7.07
C VAL A 155 5.75 -19.27 -5.66
N GLN A 156 5.64 -20.43 -5.02
CA GLN A 156 6.28 -20.67 -3.73
C GLN A 156 7.80 -20.46 -3.78
N ARG A 157 8.48 -20.97 -4.82
CA ARG A 157 9.92 -20.77 -5.00
C ARG A 157 10.28 -19.30 -5.25
N GLU A 158 9.46 -18.60 -6.03
CA GLU A 158 9.63 -17.16 -6.30
C GLU A 158 9.47 -16.33 -5.01
N ILE A 159 8.44 -16.61 -4.19
CA ILE A 159 8.22 -15.97 -2.89
C ILE A 159 9.37 -16.25 -1.92
N LEU A 160 9.84 -17.50 -1.84
CA LEU A 160 10.99 -17.86 -1.00
C LEU A 160 12.27 -17.12 -1.43
N GLY A 161 12.50 -17.01 -2.74
CA GLY A 161 13.60 -16.24 -3.28
C GLY A 161 13.55 -14.77 -2.90
N LEU A 162 12.37 -14.14 -3.06
CA LEU A 162 12.15 -12.74 -2.65
C LEU A 162 12.32 -12.56 -1.13
N ALA A 163 11.76 -13.46 -0.33
CA ALA A 163 11.90 -13.42 1.12
C ALA A 163 13.36 -13.48 1.57
N SER A 164 14.18 -14.29 0.87
CA SER A 164 15.62 -14.38 1.15
C SER A 164 16.35 -13.05 0.88
N ILE A 165 16.04 -12.38 -0.23
CA ILE A 165 16.62 -11.06 -0.56
C ILE A 165 16.12 -10.01 0.42
N ALA A 166 14.82 -9.95 0.65
CA ALA A 166 14.21 -8.96 1.55
C ALA A 166 14.80 -9.07 2.97
N ARG A 167 14.97 -10.30 3.47
CA ARG A 167 15.63 -10.56 4.75
C ARG A 167 17.06 -10.02 4.81
N ALA A 168 17.83 -10.15 3.72
CA ALA A 168 19.20 -9.65 3.66
C ALA A 168 19.27 -8.12 3.82
N TYR A 169 18.21 -7.41 3.41
CA TYR A 169 18.07 -5.96 3.54
C TYR A 169 17.17 -5.52 4.72
N ASN A 170 16.79 -6.47 5.59
CA ASN A 170 15.92 -6.22 6.75
C ASN A 170 14.54 -5.63 6.39
N ILE A 171 13.96 -6.09 5.29
CA ILE A 171 12.63 -5.70 4.80
C ILE A 171 11.72 -6.93 4.85
N ALA A 172 10.47 -6.77 5.27
CA ALA A 172 9.48 -7.84 5.17
C ALA A 172 8.61 -7.69 3.92
N THR A 173 8.19 -8.83 3.37
CA THR A 173 7.32 -8.93 2.19
C THR A 173 5.86 -8.95 2.61
N ALA A 174 5.05 -8.08 2.04
CA ALA A 174 3.61 -8.01 2.27
C ALA A 174 2.87 -8.42 0.99
N LEU A 175 2.37 -9.66 0.95
CA LEU A 175 1.68 -10.23 -0.22
C LEU A 175 0.25 -9.71 -0.27
N HIS A 176 -0.07 -8.96 -1.33
CA HIS A 176 -1.39 -8.39 -1.54
C HIS A 176 -2.34 -9.44 -2.13
N ASN A 177 -3.52 -9.65 -1.51
CA ASN A 177 -4.56 -10.42 -2.16
C ASN A 177 -5.16 -9.61 -3.31
N SER A 178 -5.74 -10.31 -4.26
CA SER A 178 -6.27 -9.74 -5.49
C SER A 178 -7.57 -10.45 -5.86
N SER A 179 -8.17 -10.09 -6.97
CA SER A 179 -9.29 -10.83 -7.58
C SER A 179 -8.88 -11.45 -8.93
N GLY A 180 -9.75 -12.27 -9.51
CA GLY A 180 -9.58 -12.86 -10.83
C GLY A 180 -8.47 -13.91 -10.93
N ASP A 181 -7.69 -13.88 -12.02
CA ASP A 181 -6.67 -14.89 -12.36
C ASP A 181 -5.34 -14.68 -11.62
N CYS A 182 -5.39 -14.32 -10.36
CA CYS A 182 -4.20 -14.14 -9.53
C CYS A 182 -4.06 -15.22 -8.47
N VAL A 183 -2.83 -15.67 -8.23
CA VAL A 183 -2.51 -16.50 -7.08
C VAL A 183 -2.77 -15.67 -5.83
N GLY A 184 -3.65 -16.15 -4.97
CA GLY A 184 -4.04 -15.44 -3.76
C GLY A 184 -5.35 -14.67 -3.84
N ALA A 185 -6.10 -14.74 -4.95
CA ALA A 185 -7.44 -14.17 -5.01
C ALA A 185 -8.32 -14.67 -3.86
N GLY A 186 -8.39 -15.98 -3.65
CA GLY A 186 -9.09 -16.59 -2.52
C GLY A 186 -8.27 -16.79 -1.24
N LEU A 187 -7.03 -16.28 -1.16
CA LEU A 187 -6.07 -16.45 -0.07
C LEU A 187 -5.66 -17.89 0.27
N SER A 188 -6.47 -18.89 -0.02
CA SER A 188 -6.18 -20.30 0.32
C SER A 188 -4.84 -20.78 -0.22
N ASP A 189 -4.52 -20.41 -1.46
CA ASP A 189 -3.27 -20.79 -2.11
C ASP A 189 -2.07 -20.11 -1.46
N LEU A 190 -2.16 -18.80 -1.24
CA LEU A 190 -1.11 -18.06 -0.51
C LEU A 190 -0.97 -18.59 0.91
N ASN A 191 -2.07 -18.92 1.59
CA ASN A 191 -2.02 -19.49 2.93
C ASN A 191 -1.31 -20.85 2.94
N GLY A 192 -1.56 -21.70 1.92
CA GLY A 192 -0.85 -22.94 1.71
C GLY A 192 0.67 -22.72 1.54
N ILE A 193 1.06 -21.78 0.67
CA ILE A 193 2.44 -21.41 0.44
C ILE A 193 3.12 -20.87 1.70
N LEU A 194 2.43 -19.98 2.44
CA LEU A 194 3.00 -19.30 3.60
C LEU A 194 3.09 -20.17 4.87
N ARG A 195 2.49 -21.37 4.89
CA ARG A 195 2.54 -22.25 6.07
C ARG A 195 3.95 -22.54 6.57
N THR A 196 4.90 -22.65 5.65
CA THR A 196 6.30 -23.03 5.94
C THR A 196 7.25 -21.82 5.95
N ILE A 197 6.74 -20.62 5.73
CA ILE A 197 7.58 -19.41 5.65
C ILE A 197 7.49 -18.62 6.96
N ASP A 198 8.65 -18.15 7.42
CA ASP A 198 8.77 -17.36 8.64
C ASP A 198 7.94 -16.06 8.53
N PRO A 199 6.92 -15.90 9.41
CA PRO A 199 6.02 -14.76 9.36
C PRO A 199 6.72 -13.41 9.66
N ARG A 200 7.94 -13.42 10.17
CA ARG A 200 8.70 -12.16 10.32
C ARG A 200 9.01 -11.54 8.97
N TRP A 201 9.27 -12.36 7.95
CA TRP A 201 9.76 -11.91 6.65
C TRP A 201 8.72 -11.94 5.54
N VAL A 202 7.65 -12.73 5.66
CA VAL A 202 6.56 -12.77 4.69
C VAL A 202 5.22 -12.82 5.40
N GLY A 203 4.30 -11.99 4.96
CA GLY A 203 2.93 -11.98 5.44
C GLY A 203 2.01 -11.33 4.42
N TYR A 204 0.85 -10.92 4.88
CA TYR A 204 -0.19 -10.35 4.01
C TYR A 204 -0.22 -8.84 4.07
N ASP A 205 -0.47 -8.24 2.92
CA ASP A 205 -1.14 -6.98 2.77
C ASP A 205 -2.59 -7.30 2.40
N PHE A 206 -3.50 -7.17 3.34
CA PHE A 206 -4.89 -7.62 3.17
C PHE A 206 -5.78 -6.51 2.63
N ASP A 207 -6.46 -6.80 1.53
CA ASP A 207 -7.46 -5.92 0.92
C ASP A 207 -8.87 -6.49 1.16
N PRO A 208 -9.70 -5.86 2.02
CA PRO A 208 -11.06 -6.30 2.29
C PRO A 208 -11.99 -6.15 1.08
N GLY A 209 -11.72 -5.18 0.18
CA GLY A 209 -12.49 -5.02 -1.06
C GLY A 209 -12.31 -6.22 -1.97
N PHE A 210 -11.08 -6.64 -2.25
CA PHE A 210 -10.82 -7.86 -3.04
C PHE A 210 -11.33 -9.13 -2.34
N ALA A 211 -11.24 -9.20 -1.01
CA ALA A 211 -11.80 -10.32 -0.25
C ALA A 211 -13.32 -10.41 -0.39
N THR A 212 -14.00 -9.26 -0.32
CA THR A 212 -15.46 -9.17 -0.50
C THR A 212 -15.86 -9.46 -1.94
N GLU A 213 -15.11 -8.99 -2.92
CA GLU A 213 -15.32 -9.29 -4.35
C GLU A 213 -15.23 -10.79 -4.63
N THR A 214 -14.27 -11.46 -4.00
CA THR A 214 -14.00 -12.88 -4.24
C THR A 214 -14.94 -13.81 -3.48
N ALA A 215 -15.21 -13.52 -2.20
CA ALA A 215 -15.92 -14.43 -1.30
C ALA A 215 -17.29 -13.93 -0.82
N GLY A 216 -17.71 -12.75 -1.26
CA GLY A 216 -18.88 -12.06 -0.73
C GLY A 216 -18.64 -11.48 0.66
N VAL A 217 -19.60 -10.69 1.15
CA VAL A 217 -19.51 -10.03 2.45
C VAL A 217 -19.32 -11.04 3.59
N GLU A 218 -20.08 -12.12 3.60
CA GLU A 218 -20.02 -13.18 4.64
C GLU A 218 -18.67 -13.93 4.61
N GLY A 219 -18.15 -14.23 3.40
CA GLY A 219 -16.90 -14.97 3.23
C GLY A 219 -15.64 -14.15 3.51
N ALA A 220 -15.69 -12.83 3.33
CA ALA A 220 -14.55 -11.94 3.52
C ALA A 220 -13.97 -12.01 4.94
N GLY A 221 -14.82 -12.16 5.97
CA GLY A 221 -14.41 -12.34 7.36
C GLY A 221 -13.57 -13.61 7.58
N GLY A 222 -13.91 -14.70 6.89
CA GLY A 222 -13.12 -15.94 6.91
C GLY A 222 -11.74 -15.74 6.29
N LEU A 223 -11.65 -15.05 5.15
CA LEU A 223 -10.37 -14.72 4.50
C LEU A 223 -9.51 -13.83 5.38
N MET A 224 -10.12 -12.85 6.06
CA MET A 224 -9.41 -12.02 7.03
C MET A 224 -8.86 -12.85 8.20
N GLY A 225 -9.62 -13.80 8.72
CA GLY A 225 -9.17 -14.73 9.76
C GLY A 225 -7.92 -15.53 9.34
N LEU A 226 -7.83 -15.93 8.06
CA LEU A 226 -6.62 -16.58 7.51
C LEU A 226 -5.42 -15.65 7.43
N ALA A 227 -5.63 -14.37 7.07
CA ALA A 227 -4.55 -13.41 6.91
C ALA A 227 -4.02 -12.86 8.24
N MET A 228 -4.90 -12.71 9.25
CA MET A 228 -4.62 -12.01 10.50
C MET A 228 -3.33 -12.44 11.22
N PRO A 229 -3.01 -13.74 11.38
CA PRO A 229 -1.80 -14.16 12.09
C PRO A 229 -0.49 -13.72 11.43
N LYS A 230 -0.54 -13.35 10.15
CA LYS A 230 0.62 -12.94 9.34
C LYS A 230 0.42 -11.56 8.70
N LEU A 231 -0.49 -10.76 9.22
CA LEU A 231 -0.82 -9.45 8.67
C LEU A 231 0.36 -8.48 8.82
N LYS A 232 0.75 -7.81 7.74
CA LYS A 232 1.84 -6.83 7.66
C LYS A 232 1.34 -5.45 7.32
N ALA A 233 0.42 -5.39 6.37
CA ALA A 233 -0.17 -4.17 5.85
C ALA A 233 -1.65 -4.41 5.52
N VAL A 234 -2.34 -3.33 5.29
CA VAL A 234 -3.74 -3.34 4.82
C VAL A 234 -3.85 -2.35 3.68
N THR A 235 -4.50 -2.76 2.59
CA THR A 235 -4.92 -1.87 1.52
C THR A 235 -6.44 -1.76 1.54
N VAL A 236 -6.98 -0.54 1.48
CA VAL A 236 -8.42 -0.30 1.56
C VAL A 236 -8.94 0.33 0.28
N ARG A 237 -10.01 -0.25 -0.22
CA ARG A 237 -10.83 0.22 -1.35
C ARG A 237 -12.23 -0.35 -1.22
N ASP A 238 -13.21 0.28 -1.84
CA ASP A 238 -14.60 -0.17 -1.82
C ASP A 238 -15.15 -0.29 -3.25
N PHE A 239 -16.23 -1.04 -3.40
CA PHE A 239 -16.85 -1.27 -4.69
C PHE A 239 -18.33 -1.62 -4.55
N ASN A 240 -19.06 -1.43 -5.64
CA ASN A 240 -20.40 -1.98 -5.86
C ASN A 240 -20.40 -2.87 -7.10
N TRP A 241 -21.37 -3.79 -7.18
CA TRP A 241 -21.58 -4.54 -8.41
C TRP A 241 -22.23 -3.64 -9.47
N SER A 242 -21.69 -3.67 -10.71
CA SER A 242 -22.31 -2.96 -11.84
C SER A 242 -23.73 -3.47 -12.07
N LYS A 243 -24.64 -2.52 -12.37
CA LYS A 243 -26.03 -2.82 -12.74
C LYS A 243 -26.21 -3.12 -14.21
N ASP A 244 -25.18 -2.90 -15.04
CA ASP A 244 -25.27 -2.90 -16.50
C ASP A 244 -25.23 -4.30 -17.11
N SER A 245 -24.95 -5.33 -16.34
CA SER A 245 -25.00 -6.73 -16.80
C SER A 245 -25.41 -7.66 -15.66
N PRO A 246 -26.65 -8.18 -15.68
CA PRO A 246 -27.10 -9.13 -14.66
C PRO A 246 -26.31 -10.44 -14.63
N ASP A 247 -25.69 -10.83 -15.74
CA ASP A 247 -24.97 -12.09 -15.89
C ASP A 247 -23.44 -11.96 -15.68
N ALA A 248 -22.90 -10.75 -15.69
CA ALA A 248 -21.48 -10.50 -15.48
C ALA A 248 -21.28 -9.53 -14.30
N ARG A 249 -21.08 -10.08 -13.11
CA ARG A 249 -20.72 -9.28 -11.93
C ARG A 249 -19.38 -8.59 -12.18
N LYS A 250 -19.43 -7.30 -12.50
CA LYS A 250 -18.26 -6.44 -12.62
C LYS A 250 -18.19 -5.54 -11.39
N ALA A 251 -17.14 -5.64 -10.63
CA ALA A 251 -16.87 -4.72 -9.53
C ALA A 251 -16.59 -3.31 -10.09
N THR A 252 -17.33 -2.32 -9.60
CA THR A 252 -17.17 -0.90 -9.94
C THR A 252 -16.70 -0.19 -8.69
N PRO A 253 -15.48 0.39 -8.67
CA PRO A 253 -14.95 1.10 -7.51
C PRO A 253 -15.85 2.27 -7.09
N CYS A 254 -15.96 2.50 -5.79
CA CYS A 254 -16.70 3.63 -5.20
C CYS A 254 -15.94 4.18 -3.99
N PRO A 255 -16.33 5.36 -3.46
CA PRO A 255 -15.76 5.90 -2.23
C PRO A 255 -15.90 4.94 -1.06
N LEU A 256 -14.94 5.00 -0.13
CA LEU A 256 -14.95 4.14 1.06
C LEU A 256 -16.22 4.36 1.90
N GLY A 257 -16.89 3.28 2.23
CA GLY A 257 -18.14 3.29 2.98
C GLY A 257 -19.42 3.41 2.14
N GLU A 258 -19.29 3.55 0.82
CA GLU A 258 -20.42 3.60 -0.11
C GLU A 258 -20.63 2.26 -0.86
N GLY A 259 -19.75 1.29 -0.61
CA GLY A 259 -19.75 -0.01 -1.26
C GLY A 259 -20.24 -1.15 -0.37
N LEU A 260 -19.73 -2.33 -0.67
CA LEU A 260 -20.19 -3.60 -0.09
C LEU A 260 -19.31 -4.13 1.05
N VAL A 261 -18.18 -3.48 1.34
CA VAL A 261 -17.26 -3.95 2.39
C VAL A 261 -17.86 -3.71 3.78
N ASP A 262 -17.86 -4.73 4.64
CA ASP A 262 -18.22 -4.57 6.06
C ASP A 262 -17.06 -3.92 6.84
N TRP A 263 -16.98 -2.61 6.74
CA TRP A 263 -15.94 -1.82 7.39
C TRP A 263 -15.96 -1.89 8.91
N HIS A 264 -17.15 -2.00 9.50
CA HIS A 264 -17.27 -2.09 10.95
C HIS A 264 -16.65 -3.39 11.47
N ALA A 265 -17.01 -4.53 10.90
CA ALA A 265 -16.43 -5.82 11.27
C ALA A 265 -14.92 -5.86 10.98
N PHE A 266 -14.49 -5.27 9.85
CA PHE A 266 -13.09 -5.21 9.46
C PHE A 266 -12.23 -4.44 10.48
N PHE A 267 -12.56 -3.19 10.78
CA PHE A 267 -11.78 -2.38 11.72
C PHE A 267 -11.85 -2.92 13.15
N ALA A 268 -12.98 -3.47 13.58
CA ALA A 268 -13.10 -4.14 14.87
C ALA A 268 -12.16 -5.35 14.97
N ALA A 269 -11.96 -6.11 13.89
CA ALA A 269 -11.03 -7.23 13.87
C ALA A 269 -9.57 -6.75 13.93
N LEU A 270 -9.19 -5.68 13.21
CA LEU A 270 -7.87 -5.05 13.31
C LEU A 270 -7.55 -4.59 14.73
N ALA A 271 -8.50 -3.91 15.38
CA ALA A 271 -8.33 -3.41 16.74
C ALA A 271 -8.16 -4.55 17.76
N ARG A 272 -8.99 -5.61 17.67
CA ARG A 272 -8.84 -6.82 18.50
C ARG A 272 -7.46 -7.48 18.33
N ALA A 273 -6.93 -7.48 17.11
CA ALA A 273 -5.60 -7.99 16.81
C ALA A 273 -4.47 -7.02 17.20
N ARG A 274 -4.80 -5.82 17.69
CA ARG A 274 -3.84 -4.73 17.98
C ARG A 274 -2.93 -4.41 16.79
N PHE A 275 -3.50 -4.46 15.58
CA PHE A 275 -2.75 -4.15 14.37
C PHE A 275 -2.41 -2.66 14.32
N VAL A 276 -1.12 -2.34 14.16
CA VAL A 276 -0.61 -0.97 14.08
C VAL A 276 0.25 -0.73 12.83
N GLY A 277 0.20 -1.67 11.88
CA GLY A 277 0.87 -1.53 10.58
C GLY A 277 0.22 -0.48 9.68
N PRO A 278 0.76 -0.28 8.47
CA PRO A 278 0.20 0.70 7.54
C PRO A 278 -1.15 0.26 6.96
N ILE A 279 -2.04 1.25 6.81
CA ILE A 279 -3.27 1.16 6.03
C ILE A 279 -3.10 2.07 4.81
N THR A 280 -3.05 1.49 3.62
CA THR A 280 -2.94 2.21 2.35
C THR A 280 -4.30 2.45 1.74
N ILE A 281 -4.67 3.71 1.50
CA ILE A 281 -5.87 4.07 0.76
C ILE A 281 -5.56 4.02 -0.74
N GLN A 282 -6.42 3.33 -1.51
CA GLN A 282 -6.40 3.31 -2.97
C GLN A 282 -7.72 3.80 -3.55
N VAL A 283 -7.67 4.91 -4.28
CA VAL A 283 -8.82 5.60 -4.89
C VAL A 283 -8.88 5.26 -6.38
N TRP A 284 -9.63 4.23 -6.74
CA TRP A 284 -9.75 3.77 -8.13
C TRP A 284 -11.07 4.16 -8.79
N TYR A 285 -11.97 4.85 -8.07
CA TYR A 285 -13.21 5.36 -8.64
C TYR A 285 -13.00 6.67 -9.39
N GLU A 286 -13.83 6.91 -10.39
CA GLU A 286 -13.78 8.14 -11.15
C GLU A 286 -14.24 9.33 -10.31
N THR A 287 -13.47 10.41 -10.35
CA THR A 287 -13.79 11.65 -9.65
C THR A 287 -13.28 12.87 -10.42
N LYS A 288 -14.01 13.98 -10.32
CA LYS A 288 -13.59 15.27 -10.89
C LYS A 288 -12.68 16.05 -9.94
N ASP A 289 -12.65 15.69 -8.66
CA ASP A 289 -11.85 16.34 -7.61
C ASP A 289 -11.11 15.26 -6.82
N GLU A 290 -9.90 14.91 -7.30
CA GLU A 290 -9.05 13.89 -6.70
C GLU A 290 -8.69 14.23 -5.24
N LEU A 291 -8.39 15.50 -4.95
CA LEU A 291 -8.01 15.90 -3.59
C LEU A 291 -9.16 15.78 -2.60
N ASN A 292 -10.38 16.07 -3.02
CA ASN A 292 -11.55 15.88 -2.20
C ASN A 292 -11.86 14.39 -1.98
N ALA A 293 -11.67 13.56 -2.99
CA ALA A 293 -11.78 12.11 -2.86
C ALA A 293 -10.78 11.56 -1.82
N PHE A 294 -9.53 12.00 -1.85
CA PHE A 294 -8.52 11.61 -0.86
C PHE A 294 -8.90 12.05 0.56
N ARG A 295 -9.42 13.29 0.73
CA ARG A 295 -9.90 13.77 2.04
C ARG A 295 -11.09 12.96 2.55
N HIS A 296 -12.03 12.64 1.67
CA HIS A 296 -13.21 11.83 2.01
C HIS A 296 -12.80 10.47 2.54
N ASP A 297 -11.98 9.74 1.78
CA ASP A 297 -11.56 8.40 2.15
C ASP A 297 -10.65 8.39 3.38
N LEU A 298 -9.77 9.38 3.52
CA LEU A 298 -8.98 9.56 4.74
C LEU A 298 -9.85 9.80 5.98
N ALA A 299 -10.84 10.70 5.86
CA ALA A 299 -11.76 11.00 6.97
C ALA A 299 -12.58 9.75 7.37
N PHE A 300 -13.02 8.95 6.37
CA PHE A 300 -13.70 7.70 6.62
C PHE A 300 -12.80 6.71 7.40
N VAL A 301 -11.58 6.46 6.94
CA VAL A 301 -10.65 5.53 7.62
C VAL A 301 -10.34 6.01 9.04
N ARG A 302 -10.06 7.29 9.23
CA ARG A 302 -9.78 7.85 10.57
C ARG A 302 -10.96 7.70 11.53
N LYS A 303 -12.18 7.90 11.04
CA LYS A 303 -13.41 7.68 11.82
C LYS A 303 -13.54 6.22 12.26
N GLN A 304 -13.30 5.28 11.36
CA GLN A 304 -13.36 3.85 11.66
C GLN A 304 -12.27 3.43 12.66
N VAL A 305 -11.03 3.88 12.43
CA VAL A 305 -9.91 3.63 13.37
C VAL A 305 -10.23 4.19 14.76
N ALA A 306 -10.66 5.44 14.85
CA ALA A 306 -11.00 6.05 16.13
C ALA A 306 -12.09 5.26 16.86
N ALA A 307 -13.17 4.87 16.18
CA ALA A 307 -14.26 4.10 16.78
C ALA A 307 -13.79 2.71 17.26
N ALA A 308 -13.00 1.99 16.48
CA ALA A 308 -12.59 0.63 16.81
C ALA A 308 -11.50 0.57 17.89
N TYR A 309 -10.49 1.46 17.84
CA TYR A 309 -9.33 1.42 18.74
C TYR A 309 -9.55 2.14 20.08
N THR A 310 -10.61 2.96 20.21
CA THR A 310 -11.01 3.52 21.51
C THR A 310 -11.82 2.50 22.32
N ALA A 311 -12.50 1.56 21.65
CA ALA A 311 -13.33 0.54 22.28
C ALA A 311 -12.57 -0.75 22.64
N ALA A 312 -11.33 -0.92 22.17
CA ALA A 312 -10.48 -2.09 22.40
C ALA A 312 -9.41 -1.85 23.46
#